data_42545e245519216e892f54f1e27ebe7e
#
_entry.id   42545e245519216e892f54f1e27ebe7e
#
_cell.length_a   1.000
_cell.length_b   1.000
_cell.length_c   1.000
_cell.angle_alpha   90.00
_cell.angle_beta   90.00
_cell.angle_gamma   90.00
#
_symmetry.space_group_name_H-M   'P 1'
#
loop_
_entity.id
_entity.type
_entity.pdbx_description
1 polymer ?
#
loop_
_entity_poly.entity_id
_entity_poly.type
_entity_poly.pdbx_seq_one_letter_code
_entity_poly.pdbx_strand_id
1 'polypeptide(L)'
;MTLAKQLQQRFNVVRGRRLARQVEGGVGLRAEPGVRIGPGVLLAHDVGLHLRDRGAVLSIGEGSFVNHRSEIIAHERVEIGSHCLFAWDVQVMDSDSHRVDGLPHTAPVVIGDRVWIGCRATVLKGVTIGDGAVVAACSVVTRDVPPRALVAGNPARVVREEVTWTE
;
A
#
# COMPACT_ATOMS: atom_id res chain seq x y z
N MET A 1 2.32 -10.93 -24.67
CA MET A 1 3.33 -10.36 -23.74
C MET A 1 2.53 -9.72 -22.62
N THR A 2 2.65 -10.23 -21.38
CA THR A 2 1.82 -9.77 -20.26
C THR A 2 2.15 -8.33 -19.86
N LEU A 3 1.17 -7.57 -19.36
CA LEU A 3 1.29 -6.19 -18.89
C LEU A 3 2.49 -6.01 -17.94
N ALA A 4 2.74 -7.01 -17.07
CA ALA A 4 3.90 -7.06 -16.20
C ALA A 4 5.25 -7.01 -16.96
N LYS A 5 5.36 -7.66 -18.13
CA LYS A 5 6.56 -7.59 -18.98
C LYS A 5 6.70 -6.25 -19.69
N GLN A 6 5.59 -5.61 -20.04
CA GLN A 6 5.61 -4.27 -20.65
C GLN A 6 5.97 -3.19 -19.63
N LEU A 7 5.48 -3.33 -18.39
CA LEU A 7 5.84 -2.44 -17.29
C LEU A 7 7.33 -2.60 -16.93
N GLN A 8 7.84 -3.84 -16.95
CA GLN A 8 9.26 -4.13 -16.66
C GLN A 8 10.24 -3.51 -17.68
N GLN A 9 9.81 -3.26 -18.92
CA GLN A 9 10.63 -2.59 -19.95
C GLN A 9 10.56 -1.07 -19.89
N ARG A 10 9.49 -0.48 -19.34
CA ARG A 10 9.28 0.97 -19.28
C ARG A 10 9.70 1.62 -17.97
N PHE A 11 9.84 0.84 -16.92
CA PHE A 11 10.17 1.34 -15.60
C PHE A 11 11.46 0.66 -15.11
N ASN A 12 12.41 1.45 -14.58
CA ASN A 12 13.51 0.88 -13.79
C ASN A 12 12.91 0.29 -12.52
N VAL A 13 12.35 -0.90 -12.63
CA VAL A 13 11.71 -1.60 -11.54
C VAL A 13 12.77 -2.38 -10.78
N VAL A 14 12.85 -2.18 -9.49
CA VAL A 14 13.81 -2.85 -8.62
C VAL A 14 13.20 -4.15 -8.12
N ARG A 15 13.87 -5.29 -8.37
CA ARG A 15 13.44 -6.61 -7.88
C ARG A 15 13.91 -6.87 -6.44
N GLY A 16 13.00 -7.24 -5.56
CA GLY A 16 13.14 -7.78 -4.20
C GLY A 16 14.54 -7.66 -3.53
N ARG A 17 15.43 -8.61 -3.63
CA ARG A 17 16.72 -8.63 -2.90
C ARG A 17 17.78 -7.61 -3.32
N ARG A 18 17.64 -6.92 -4.44
CA ARG A 18 18.57 -5.85 -4.88
C ARG A 18 18.15 -4.45 -4.45
N LEU A 19 17.00 -4.31 -3.86
CA LEU A 19 16.44 -3.05 -3.38
C LEU A 19 17.35 -2.34 -2.36
N ALA A 20 18.01 -3.06 -1.49
CA ALA A 20 18.86 -2.50 -0.45
C ALA A 20 20.05 -1.66 -0.95
N ARG A 21 20.41 -1.71 -2.24
CA ARG A 21 21.55 -0.97 -2.80
C ARG A 21 21.20 0.17 -3.74
N GLN A 22 19.97 0.26 -4.25
CA GLN A 22 19.61 1.25 -5.27
C GLN A 22 18.76 2.40 -4.74
N VAL A 23 18.56 2.42 -3.44
CA VAL A 23 17.76 3.42 -2.74
C VAL A 23 18.61 4.62 -2.26
N GLU A 24 19.87 4.72 -2.68
CA GLU A 24 20.76 5.81 -2.29
C GLU A 24 20.42 7.19 -2.90
N GLY A 25 19.34 7.29 -3.64
CA GLY A 25 18.95 8.54 -4.31
C GLY A 25 17.62 9.15 -3.88
N GLY A 26 17.03 8.75 -2.73
CA GLY A 26 15.82 9.42 -2.26
C GLY A 26 14.74 8.54 -1.61
N VAL A 27 14.92 7.25 -1.51
CA VAL A 27 13.98 6.36 -0.81
C VAL A 27 14.77 5.46 0.14
N GLY A 28 14.60 5.66 1.43
CA GLY A 28 15.34 4.96 2.48
C GLY A 28 14.90 3.52 2.71
N LEU A 29 15.05 2.62 1.75
CA LEU A 29 15.03 1.19 2.01
C LEU A 29 16.44 0.70 2.36
N ARG A 30 16.92 1.07 3.54
CA ARG A 30 17.82 0.17 4.25
C ARG A 30 17.02 -1.07 4.60
N ALA A 31 17.64 -2.27 4.61
CA ALA A 31 17.04 -3.45 5.20
C ALA A 31 16.81 -3.16 6.70
N GLU A 32 15.75 -2.43 6.99
CA GLU A 32 15.40 -2.06 8.35
C GLU A 32 14.75 -3.25 9.02
N PRO A 33 15.11 -3.59 10.26
CA PRO A 33 14.41 -4.58 11.03
C PRO A 33 12.92 -4.15 11.11
N GLY A 34 12.03 -4.86 10.42
CA GLY A 34 10.60 -4.51 10.39
C GLY A 34 10.02 -4.40 8.99
N VAL A 35 10.83 -4.23 7.93
CA VAL A 35 10.33 -4.28 6.54
C VAL A 35 10.46 -5.70 6.00
N ARG A 36 9.34 -6.25 5.51
CA ARG A 36 9.26 -7.59 4.89
C ARG A 36 8.66 -7.46 3.50
N ILE A 37 9.43 -7.77 2.48
CA ILE A 37 9.01 -7.69 1.08
C ILE A 37 8.99 -9.11 0.50
N GLY A 38 7.83 -9.55 0.05
CA GLY A 38 7.62 -10.85 -0.59
C GLY A 38 8.32 -10.97 -1.94
N PRO A 39 8.44 -12.19 -2.46
CA PRO A 39 9.02 -12.43 -3.78
C PRO A 39 8.18 -11.78 -4.87
N GLY A 40 8.83 -11.28 -5.93
CA GLY A 40 8.12 -10.69 -7.08
C GLY A 40 7.45 -9.34 -6.84
N VAL A 41 7.57 -8.76 -5.64
CA VAL A 41 7.09 -7.40 -5.39
C VAL A 41 7.83 -6.41 -6.27
N LEU A 42 7.09 -5.51 -6.89
CA LEU A 42 7.61 -4.46 -7.75
C LEU A 42 7.28 -3.09 -7.12
N LEU A 43 8.32 -2.29 -6.91
CA LEU A 43 8.18 -0.91 -6.48
C LEU A 43 8.65 0.01 -7.60
N ALA A 44 7.80 0.92 -8.02
CA ALA A 44 8.14 1.91 -9.05
C ALA A 44 9.03 3.02 -8.45
N HIS A 45 9.41 4.00 -9.29
CA HIS A 45 10.23 5.12 -8.83
C HIS A 45 9.49 5.97 -7.79
N ASP A 46 10.25 6.51 -6.85
CA ASP A 46 9.76 7.43 -5.83
C ASP A 46 8.67 6.83 -4.93
N VAL A 47 8.69 5.51 -4.72
CA VAL A 47 7.88 4.86 -3.69
C VAL A 47 8.57 5.00 -2.34
N GLY A 48 7.87 5.61 -1.36
CA GLY A 48 8.32 5.74 0.01
C GLY A 48 7.78 4.60 0.89
N LEU A 49 8.70 3.87 1.57
CA LEU A 49 8.35 2.94 2.64
C LEU A 49 9.00 3.45 3.92
N HIS A 50 8.19 3.85 4.89
CA HIS A 50 8.67 4.54 6.09
C HIS A 50 8.29 3.77 7.35
N LEU A 51 9.28 3.35 8.12
CA LEU A 51 9.12 2.97 9.52
C LEU A 51 9.42 4.18 10.38
N ARG A 52 8.46 4.65 11.16
CA ARG A 52 8.59 5.87 11.95
C ARG A 52 8.96 5.62 13.40
N ASP A 53 8.49 4.51 13.97
CA ASP A 53 8.73 4.18 15.36
C ASP A 53 9.54 2.88 15.49
N ARG A 54 10.28 2.76 16.60
CA ARG A 54 11.05 1.55 16.90
C ARG A 54 10.09 0.37 17.09
N GLY A 55 10.29 -0.69 16.32
CA GLY A 55 9.44 -1.88 16.36
C GLY A 55 8.25 -1.83 15.39
N ALA A 56 8.08 -0.74 14.62
CA ALA A 56 7.10 -0.70 13.54
C ALA A 56 7.34 -1.83 12.53
N VAL A 57 6.26 -2.35 11.95
CA VAL A 57 6.29 -3.42 10.96
C VAL A 57 5.60 -2.96 9.67
N LEU A 58 6.25 -3.19 8.55
CA LEU A 58 5.69 -2.98 7.21
C LEU A 58 5.93 -4.24 6.39
N SER A 59 4.85 -4.86 5.90
CA SER A 59 4.97 -6.04 5.05
C SER A 59 4.20 -5.87 3.74
N ILE A 60 4.78 -6.39 2.64
CA ILE A 60 4.14 -6.42 1.33
C ILE A 60 4.25 -7.85 0.80
N GLY A 61 3.11 -8.47 0.52
CA GLY A 61 3.00 -9.84 0.04
C GLY A 61 3.47 -10.02 -1.40
N GLU A 62 3.65 -11.28 -1.76
CA GLU A 62 4.16 -11.74 -3.05
C GLU A 62 3.43 -11.10 -4.24
N GLY A 63 4.18 -10.75 -5.30
CA GLY A 63 3.64 -10.31 -6.59
C GLY A 63 2.91 -8.97 -6.57
N SER A 64 2.91 -8.26 -5.45
CA SER A 64 2.26 -6.95 -5.35
C SER A 64 3.06 -5.87 -6.09
N PHE A 65 2.35 -4.89 -6.65
CA PHE A 65 2.93 -3.76 -7.36
C PHE A 65 2.52 -2.43 -6.70
N VAL A 66 3.50 -1.62 -6.34
CA VAL A 66 3.29 -0.26 -5.83
C VAL A 66 3.86 0.73 -6.83
N ASN A 67 2.99 1.57 -7.38
CA ASN A 67 3.34 2.51 -8.43
C ASN A 67 3.89 3.83 -7.87
N HIS A 68 4.37 4.69 -8.79
CA HIS A 68 5.13 5.91 -8.53
C HIS A 68 4.53 6.81 -7.44
N ARG A 69 5.41 7.40 -6.64
CA ARG A 69 5.13 8.42 -5.63
C ARG A 69 4.11 7.98 -4.58
N SER A 70 3.94 6.67 -4.42
CA SER A 70 3.11 6.13 -3.34
C SER A 70 3.91 6.08 -2.05
N GLU A 71 3.27 6.43 -0.94
CA GLU A 71 3.87 6.50 0.38
C GLU A 71 3.17 5.53 1.33
N ILE A 72 3.94 4.63 1.93
CA ILE A 72 3.45 3.68 2.93
C ILE A 72 4.19 3.97 4.23
N ILE A 73 3.45 4.42 5.24
CA ILE A 73 3.99 4.94 6.49
C ILE A 73 3.49 4.07 7.64
N ALA A 74 4.41 3.43 8.36
CA ALA A 74 4.10 2.61 9.52
C ALA A 74 4.74 3.20 10.79
N HIS A 75 3.90 3.50 11.76
CA HIS A 75 4.27 3.81 13.15
C HIS A 75 4.12 2.56 14.03
N GLU A 76 3.14 1.73 13.74
CA GLU A 76 2.85 0.48 14.44
C GLU A 76 2.92 -0.70 13.48
N ARG A 77 1.97 -0.79 12.53
CA ARG A 77 1.91 -1.92 11.61
C ARG A 77 1.09 -1.61 10.36
N VAL A 78 1.72 -1.80 9.19
CA VAL A 78 1.03 -1.83 7.90
C VAL A 78 1.32 -3.16 7.22
N GLU A 79 0.28 -3.93 6.95
CA GLU A 79 0.35 -5.22 6.28
C GLU A 79 -0.40 -5.16 4.95
N ILE A 80 0.29 -5.49 3.86
CA ILE A 80 -0.26 -5.56 2.51
C ILE A 80 -0.12 -7.00 2.03
N GLY A 81 -1.22 -7.59 1.61
CA GLY A 81 -1.29 -8.94 1.08
C GLY A 81 -0.61 -9.11 -0.26
N SER A 82 -0.84 -10.26 -0.88
CA SER A 82 -0.23 -10.68 -2.14
C SER A 82 -1.04 -10.21 -3.34
N HIS A 83 -0.36 -10.02 -4.48
CA HIS A 83 -0.97 -9.65 -5.77
C HIS A 83 -1.83 -8.39 -5.71
N CYS A 84 -1.49 -7.47 -4.83
CA CYS A 84 -2.12 -6.16 -4.75
C CYS A 84 -1.57 -5.22 -5.82
N LEU A 85 -2.43 -4.32 -6.31
CA LEU A 85 -2.06 -3.31 -7.28
C LEU A 85 -2.36 -1.92 -6.73
N PHE A 86 -1.30 -1.15 -6.50
CA PHE A 86 -1.39 0.25 -6.09
C PHE A 86 -1.08 1.13 -7.31
N ALA A 87 -2.01 2.00 -7.66
CA ALA A 87 -1.76 3.01 -8.68
C ALA A 87 -0.82 4.10 -8.10
N TRP A 88 -0.56 5.15 -8.85
CA TRP A 88 0.37 6.21 -8.44
C TRP A 88 -0.24 7.16 -7.41
N ASP A 89 0.62 7.78 -6.61
CA ASP A 89 0.27 8.77 -5.59
C ASP A 89 -0.66 8.21 -4.49
N VAL A 90 -0.60 6.91 -4.18
CA VAL A 90 -1.37 6.30 -3.11
C VAL A 90 -0.69 6.57 -1.77
N GLN A 91 -1.48 6.87 -0.75
CA GLN A 91 -1.01 7.00 0.63
C GLN A 91 -1.64 5.94 1.54
N VAL A 92 -0.82 5.25 2.31
CA VAL A 92 -1.25 4.33 3.37
C VAL A 92 -0.56 4.72 4.65
N MET A 93 -1.33 4.98 5.70
CA MET A 93 -0.77 5.38 6.99
C MET A 93 -1.56 4.81 8.16
N ASP A 94 -0.84 4.29 9.15
CA ASP A 94 -1.42 3.73 10.38
C ASP A 94 -1.41 4.73 11.54
N SER A 95 -1.20 6.02 11.26
CA SER A 95 -1.07 7.06 12.28
C SER A 95 -1.62 8.40 11.80
N ASP A 96 -2.19 9.16 12.72
CA ASP A 96 -2.49 10.59 12.52
C ASP A 96 -1.26 11.48 12.75
N SER A 97 -0.13 10.89 13.14
CA SER A 97 1.10 11.58 13.57
C SER A 97 0.96 12.45 14.83
N HIS A 98 -0.25 12.86 15.18
CA HIS A 98 -0.57 13.70 16.32
C HIS A 98 -1.72 13.12 17.16
N ARG A 99 -1.73 13.41 18.45
CA ARG A 99 -2.84 13.01 19.34
C ARG A 99 -3.93 14.06 19.31
N VAL A 100 -5.17 13.60 19.12
CA VAL A 100 -6.37 14.42 19.21
C VAL A 100 -7.20 13.94 20.40
N ASP A 101 -7.50 14.81 21.34
CA ASP A 101 -8.33 14.55 22.52
C ASP A 101 -7.91 13.30 23.33
N GLY A 102 -6.62 13.01 23.38
CA GLY A 102 -6.09 11.84 24.09
C GLY A 102 -6.36 10.49 23.42
N LEU A 103 -6.99 10.46 22.25
CA LEU A 103 -7.25 9.24 21.50
C LEU A 103 -5.95 8.61 20.96
N PRO A 104 -5.91 7.28 20.78
CA PRO A 104 -4.80 6.62 20.13
C PRO A 104 -4.52 7.25 18.76
N HIS A 105 -3.27 7.66 18.53
CA HIS A 105 -2.88 8.25 17.25
C HIS A 105 -2.45 7.21 16.22
N THR A 106 -2.26 5.95 16.64
CA THR A 106 -1.93 4.81 15.78
C THR A 106 -3.01 3.74 15.85
N ALA A 107 -3.22 3.04 14.76
CA ALA A 107 -3.98 1.80 14.69
C ALA A 107 -3.56 1.05 13.40
N PRO A 108 -3.28 -0.27 13.48
CA PRO A 108 -2.80 -1.03 12.34
C PRO A 108 -3.65 -0.89 11.09
N VAL A 109 -3.01 -0.91 9.92
CA VAL A 109 -3.69 -1.02 8.63
C VAL A 109 -3.41 -2.40 8.05
N VAL A 110 -4.47 -3.09 7.62
CA VAL A 110 -4.39 -4.41 7.00
C VAL A 110 -5.05 -4.37 5.63
N ILE A 111 -4.32 -4.70 4.59
CA ILE A 111 -4.83 -4.81 3.22
C ILE A 111 -4.69 -6.27 2.80
N GLY A 112 -5.81 -6.91 2.46
CA GLY A 112 -5.87 -8.30 2.05
C GLY A 112 -5.21 -8.58 0.71
N ASP A 113 -5.43 -9.76 0.18
CA ASP A 113 -4.88 -10.20 -1.10
C ASP A 113 -5.68 -9.64 -2.28
N ARG A 114 -5.00 -9.45 -3.43
CA ARG A 114 -5.64 -9.02 -4.68
C ARG A 114 -6.49 -7.75 -4.53
N VAL A 115 -6.04 -6.80 -3.75
CA VAL A 115 -6.68 -5.49 -3.60
C VAL A 115 -6.16 -4.52 -4.65
N TRP A 116 -7.06 -3.78 -5.30
CA TRP A 116 -6.69 -2.69 -6.20
C TRP A 116 -6.96 -1.34 -5.55
N ILE A 117 -5.91 -0.54 -5.39
CA ILE A 117 -6.00 0.83 -4.88
C ILE A 117 -5.77 1.80 -6.03
N GLY A 118 -6.80 2.58 -6.35
CA GLY A 118 -6.78 3.61 -7.39
C GLY A 118 -5.87 4.80 -7.06
N CYS A 119 -5.47 5.54 -8.09
CA CYS A 119 -4.53 6.65 -7.92
C CYS A 119 -5.04 7.72 -6.95
N ARG A 120 -4.11 8.30 -6.18
CA ARG A 120 -4.39 9.34 -5.17
C ARG A 120 -5.40 8.92 -4.08
N ALA A 121 -5.60 7.62 -3.90
CA ALA A 121 -6.38 7.16 -2.77
C ALA A 121 -5.54 7.23 -1.48
N THR A 122 -6.22 7.46 -0.37
CA THR A 122 -5.62 7.49 0.97
C THR A 122 -6.30 6.46 1.85
N VAL A 123 -5.51 5.59 2.50
CA VAL A 123 -5.98 4.62 3.50
C VAL A 123 -5.50 5.08 4.86
N LEU A 124 -6.42 5.33 5.76
CA LEU A 124 -6.13 5.84 7.10
C LEU A 124 -5.99 4.73 8.14
N LYS A 125 -5.46 5.10 9.30
CA LYS A 125 -5.21 4.19 10.42
C LYS A 125 -6.44 3.36 10.81
N GLY A 126 -6.20 2.14 11.24
CA GLY A 126 -7.22 1.21 11.76
C GLY A 126 -8.09 0.57 10.69
N VAL A 127 -7.83 0.81 9.40
CA VAL A 127 -8.63 0.26 8.31
C VAL A 127 -8.17 -1.14 7.94
N THR A 128 -9.14 -2.05 7.79
CA THR A 128 -8.95 -3.35 7.14
C THR A 128 -9.64 -3.33 5.77
N ILE A 129 -8.91 -3.67 4.72
CA ILE A 129 -9.44 -3.84 3.36
C ILE A 129 -9.43 -5.32 3.03
N GLY A 130 -10.61 -5.89 2.80
CA GLY A 130 -10.78 -7.32 2.48
C GLY A 130 -10.29 -7.70 1.10
N ASP A 131 -10.04 -8.99 0.90
CA ASP A 131 -9.50 -9.57 -0.32
C ASP A 131 -10.31 -9.20 -1.57
N GLY A 132 -9.62 -8.92 -2.65
CA GLY A 132 -10.24 -8.59 -3.94
C GLY A 132 -10.99 -7.27 -4.00
N ALA A 133 -10.96 -6.47 -2.94
CA ALA A 133 -11.61 -5.18 -2.91
C ALA A 133 -10.96 -4.18 -3.88
N VAL A 134 -11.73 -3.16 -4.26
CA VAL A 134 -11.29 -2.06 -5.11
C VAL A 134 -11.56 -0.73 -4.42
N VAL A 135 -10.53 0.09 -4.31
CA VAL A 135 -10.65 1.47 -3.86
C VAL A 135 -10.53 2.37 -5.09
N ALA A 136 -11.57 3.13 -5.38
CA ALA A 136 -11.59 4.05 -6.51
C ALA A 136 -10.55 5.17 -6.34
N ALA A 137 -10.13 5.76 -7.45
CA ALA A 137 -9.20 6.89 -7.44
C ALA A 137 -9.71 8.06 -6.59
N CYS A 138 -8.80 8.78 -5.94
CA CYS A 138 -9.06 9.95 -5.09
C CYS A 138 -9.98 9.67 -3.89
N SER A 139 -10.12 8.41 -3.47
CA SER A 139 -10.92 8.04 -2.31
C SER A 139 -10.13 8.16 -1.01
N VAL A 140 -10.83 8.51 0.08
CA VAL A 140 -10.26 8.49 1.44
C VAL A 140 -10.96 7.42 2.25
N VAL A 141 -10.24 6.32 2.51
CA VAL A 141 -10.77 5.16 3.24
C VAL A 141 -10.58 5.38 4.74
N THR A 142 -11.70 5.51 5.45
CA THR A 142 -11.76 5.81 6.88
C THR A 142 -12.42 4.70 7.71
N ARG A 143 -12.86 3.62 7.06
CA ARG A 143 -13.54 2.45 7.68
C ARG A 143 -13.19 1.20 6.89
N ASP A 144 -13.40 0.06 7.51
CA ASP A 144 -13.17 -1.23 6.87
C ASP A 144 -13.95 -1.38 5.57
N VAL A 145 -13.30 -2.07 4.62
CA VAL A 145 -13.84 -2.37 3.29
C VAL A 145 -14.08 -3.87 3.19
N PRO A 146 -15.32 -4.31 2.94
CA PRO A 146 -15.61 -5.73 2.77
C PRO A 146 -14.82 -6.35 1.62
N PRO A 147 -14.55 -7.67 1.66
CA PRO A 147 -13.96 -8.38 0.53
C PRO A 147 -14.78 -8.18 -0.75
N ARG A 148 -14.10 -8.03 -1.87
CA ARG A 148 -14.68 -7.82 -3.20
C ARG A 148 -15.62 -6.60 -3.33
N ALA A 149 -15.60 -5.69 -2.38
CA ALA A 149 -16.36 -4.46 -2.50
C ALA A 149 -15.59 -3.40 -3.30
N LEU A 150 -16.33 -2.57 -4.05
CA LEU A 150 -15.83 -1.32 -4.61
C LEU A 150 -16.26 -0.18 -3.70
N VAL A 151 -15.27 0.59 -3.23
CA VAL A 151 -15.50 1.80 -2.44
C VAL A 151 -15.03 3.04 -3.19
N ALA A 152 -15.76 4.15 -3.02
CA ALA A 152 -15.43 5.43 -3.65
C ALA A 152 -15.80 6.63 -2.78
N GLY A 153 -15.11 7.74 -2.97
CA GLY A 153 -15.41 9.04 -2.38
C GLY A 153 -14.54 9.44 -1.19
N ASN A 154 -14.83 10.61 -0.63
CA ASN A 154 -14.20 11.14 0.57
C ASN A 154 -15.30 11.67 1.55
N PRO A 155 -15.55 10.96 2.66
CA PRO A 155 -15.02 9.64 3.00
C PRO A 155 -15.58 8.54 2.06
N ALA A 156 -14.78 7.49 1.83
CA ALA A 156 -15.17 6.38 0.95
C ALA A 156 -16.39 5.62 1.48
N ARG A 157 -17.27 5.22 0.56
CA ARG A 157 -18.45 4.38 0.85
C ARG A 157 -18.53 3.24 -0.15
N VAL A 158 -19.12 2.12 0.25
CA VAL A 158 -19.39 1.01 -0.65
C VAL A 158 -20.36 1.48 -1.74
N VAL A 159 -19.93 1.37 -2.99
CA VAL A 159 -20.74 1.68 -4.18
C VAL A 159 -21.16 0.43 -4.95
N ARG A 160 -20.45 -0.68 -4.68
CA ARG A 160 -20.79 -2.01 -5.19
C ARG A 160 -20.25 -3.09 -4.25
N GLU A 161 -21.06 -4.10 -3.92
CA GLU A 161 -20.69 -5.14 -2.95
C GLU A 161 -19.87 -6.29 -3.56
N GLU A 162 -20.06 -6.57 -4.83
CA GLU A 162 -19.36 -7.66 -5.52
C GLU A 162 -18.73 -7.14 -6.82
N VAL A 163 -17.41 -7.09 -6.85
CA VAL A 163 -16.63 -6.76 -8.04
C VAL A 163 -15.54 -7.80 -8.28
N THR A 164 -15.19 -7.93 -9.53
CA THR A 164 -13.96 -8.61 -9.95
C THR A 164 -13.15 -7.65 -10.80
N TRP A 165 -11.83 -7.71 -10.66
CA TRP A 165 -10.93 -6.92 -11.47
C TRP A 165 -9.77 -7.81 -11.97
N THR A 166 -9.20 -7.45 -13.08
CA THR A 166 -8.06 -8.14 -13.70
C THR A 166 -7.03 -7.10 -14.15
N GLU A 167 -5.76 -7.50 -14.14
CA GLU A 167 -4.65 -6.73 -14.72
C GLU A 167 -4.74 -6.61 -16.24
#